data_b611661f28213f5b93eb6594f819c3c9
#
_entry.id   b611661f28213f5b93eb6594f819c3c9
#
_cell.length_a   1.000
_cell.length_b   1.000
_cell.length_c   1.000
_cell.angle_alpha   90.00
_cell.angle_beta   90.00
_cell.angle_gamma   90.00
#
_symmetry.space_group_name_H-M   'P 1'
#
loop_
_entity.id
_entity.type
_entity.pdbx_description
1 polymer ?
#
loop_
_entity_poly.entity_id
_entity_poly.type
_entity_poly.pdbx_seq_one_letter_code
_entity_poly.pdbx_strand_id
1 'polypeptide(L)'
;MKITSSIFFFLFTLNSFGQEFPYTVVLNPVYSSQDIALQSFAYGTWENRVLLIGGRKDGLHERQPFASFDVAGMPSNISILDLNNYSSTPVEFDIIDVALSEQFSSTNIQFYQTDSILWLVGGYGYSNTAQDHITYPMLTAINLKTFFEAQDNGTFAFESFDFITDERFAVTGGSLKKLNDVFYLAGGHRFDGRYNPMNHPTFTQMYTEKVSRFIPTLTSTGIQVEWLTEFNDPALLHRRDLNVVEGIDSNGQMNFTLFSGVFQQVADLPFTNCVEVNSNGIAEVPEFQHLLNQYHSGHISLYDAQSQKQHYLFLGGISEYYYEGDVLTQNIDVPFTKNIACVTRDVNNQWVEELNPSLMPGFLGSSSEIILNENLPMISGEIVDLNSAWNGSEILLGHLLGGIRSTAQNIFWVNNGTQSFPNDTLYEVWLVPNSVEVSYAHSLPKNVFTIYPNPTSGKFRIEFSCDTNCEAELTAFDNTGKKVSFDKLGNFSAGKHSVENRWKLFEHPGTYILQLKLGEEIIVQKLLVEP
;
A
#
# COMPACT_ATOMS: atom_id res chain seq x y z
N MET A 1 55.03 -21.52 -16.62
CA MET A 1 54.26 -20.99 -15.50
C MET A 1 52.77 -21.20 -15.83
N LYS A 2 52.19 -22.28 -15.33
CA LYS A 2 50.79 -22.64 -15.61
C LYS A 2 49.92 -21.97 -14.55
N ILE A 3 49.04 -21.10 -14.99
CA ILE A 3 48.02 -20.45 -14.14
C ILE A 3 46.82 -21.38 -14.13
N THR A 4 46.58 -22.05 -13.03
CA THR A 4 45.36 -22.81 -12.74
C THR A 4 44.30 -21.85 -12.23
N SER A 5 43.29 -21.63 -13.07
CA SER A 5 42.09 -20.87 -12.70
C SER A 5 41.15 -21.80 -11.93
N SER A 6 40.97 -21.53 -10.62
CA SER A 6 40.00 -22.24 -9.81
C SER A 6 38.64 -21.52 -9.95
N ILE A 7 37.71 -22.20 -10.60
CA ILE A 7 36.31 -21.78 -10.67
C ILE A 7 35.65 -22.23 -9.37
N PHE A 8 35.29 -21.27 -8.49
CA PHE A 8 34.42 -21.54 -7.35
C PHE A 8 32.98 -21.61 -7.82
N PHE A 9 32.42 -22.81 -7.82
CA PHE A 9 30.97 -22.99 -7.93
C PHE A 9 30.34 -22.71 -6.56
N PHE A 10 29.63 -21.59 -6.45
CA PHE A 10 28.69 -21.39 -5.34
C PHE A 10 27.45 -22.27 -5.63
N LEU A 11 27.31 -23.36 -4.90
CA LEU A 11 26.05 -24.09 -4.80
C LEU A 11 25.09 -23.24 -3.95
N PHE A 12 24.19 -22.53 -4.62
CA PHE A 12 22.98 -22.07 -3.95
C PHE A 12 22.11 -23.30 -3.66
N THR A 13 22.08 -23.72 -2.41
CA THR A 13 21.02 -24.61 -1.93
C THR A 13 19.73 -23.80 -1.95
N LEU A 14 18.85 -24.06 -2.90
CA LEU A 14 17.44 -23.67 -2.86
C LEU A 14 16.81 -24.38 -1.66
N ASN A 15 16.87 -23.78 -0.50
CA ASN A 15 15.94 -24.10 0.57
C ASN A 15 14.57 -23.61 0.08
N SER A 16 13.65 -24.52 -0.21
CA SER A 16 12.24 -24.19 -0.32
C SER A 16 11.76 -23.84 1.09
N PHE A 17 11.95 -22.59 1.49
CA PHE A 17 11.26 -22.05 2.65
C PHE A 17 9.77 -22.05 2.29
N GLY A 18 8.94 -22.64 3.14
CA GLY A 18 7.49 -22.43 3.06
C GLY A 18 7.22 -20.93 3.18
N GLN A 19 6.16 -20.46 2.53
CA GLN A 19 5.75 -19.07 2.60
C GLN A 19 5.61 -18.65 4.08
N GLU A 20 6.31 -17.59 4.48
CA GLU A 20 6.33 -17.12 5.87
C GLU A 20 5.02 -16.43 6.24
N PHE A 21 4.39 -15.75 5.28
CA PHE A 21 3.10 -15.09 5.46
C PHE A 21 1.96 -15.95 4.90
N PRO A 22 1.07 -16.49 5.76
CA PRO A 22 0.11 -17.53 5.37
C PRO A 22 -1.19 -17.00 4.78
N TYR A 23 -1.23 -15.74 4.31
CA TYR A 23 -2.43 -15.11 3.79
C TYR A 23 -2.20 -14.46 2.42
N THR A 24 -3.24 -14.48 1.61
CA THR A 24 -3.35 -13.67 0.40
C THR A 24 -4.10 -12.37 0.73
N VAL A 25 -3.57 -11.25 0.26
CA VAL A 25 -4.23 -9.94 0.37
C VAL A 25 -5.19 -9.77 -0.79
N VAL A 26 -6.44 -9.43 -0.53
CA VAL A 26 -7.47 -9.18 -1.56
C VAL A 26 -7.99 -7.77 -1.42
N LEU A 27 -8.05 -7.03 -2.54
CA LEU A 27 -8.58 -5.67 -2.60
C LEU A 27 -9.89 -5.65 -3.39
N ASN A 28 -10.99 -5.25 -2.73
CA ASN A 28 -12.33 -5.15 -3.32
C ASN A 28 -12.74 -3.67 -3.41
N PRO A 29 -13.05 -3.12 -4.60
CA PRO A 29 -13.56 -1.76 -4.72
C PRO A 29 -14.98 -1.69 -4.14
N VAL A 30 -15.24 -0.71 -3.26
CA VAL A 30 -16.53 -0.57 -2.57
C VAL A 30 -17.19 0.78 -2.75
N TYR A 31 -16.41 1.83 -3.05
CA TYR A 31 -16.93 3.18 -3.22
C TYR A 31 -16.02 4.01 -4.13
N SER A 32 -16.57 5.00 -4.83
CA SER A 32 -15.80 5.94 -5.64
C SER A 32 -16.42 7.33 -5.58
N SER A 33 -15.59 8.34 -5.32
CA SER A 33 -16.01 9.75 -5.28
C SER A 33 -14.81 10.67 -5.51
N GLN A 34 -15.05 11.83 -6.13
CA GLN A 34 -14.04 12.87 -6.27
C GLN A 34 -13.69 13.55 -4.94
N ASP A 35 -14.55 13.47 -3.92
CA ASP A 35 -14.29 14.06 -2.60
C ASP A 35 -13.20 13.30 -1.83
N ILE A 36 -12.94 12.05 -2.18
CA ILE A 36 -11.88 11.20 -1.61
C ILE A 36 -10.69 11.03 -2.55
N ALA A 37 -10.71 11.67 -3.71
CA ALA A 37 -9.62 11.63 -4.69
C ALA A 37 -8.48 12.56 -4.24
N LEU A 38 -7.71 12.09 -3.27
CA LEU A 38 -6.58 12.78 -2.65
C LEU A 38 -5.34 11.88 -2.61
N GLN A 39 -4.17 12.48 -2.65
CA GLN A 39 -2.90 11.78 -2.39
C GLN A 39 -2.09 12.55 -1.34
N SER A 40 -1.27 11.86 -0.55
CA SER A 40 -0.40 12.48 0.48
C SER A 40 -1.16 13.36 1.49
N PHE A 41 -2.32 12.91 1.92
CA PHE A 41 -3.21 13.55 2.88
C PHE A 41 -3.00 12.99 4.30
N ALA A 42 -3.44 13.70 5.31
CA ALA A 42 -3.58 13.22 6.69
C ALA A 42 -5.03 12.82 6.96
N TYR A 43 -5.22 11.88 7.88
CA TYR A 43 -6.56 11.48 8.31
C TYR A 43 -6.68 11.22 9.81
N GLY A 44 -7.91 11.28 10.30
CA GLY A 44 -8.27 10.82 11.64
C GLY A 44 -9.63 10.14 11.62
N THR A 45 -9.85 9.19 12.54
CA THR A 45 -11.06 8.36 12.57
C THR A 45 -11.85 8.52 13.87
N TRP A 46 -13.18 8.56 13.75
CA TRP A 46 -14.09 8.55 14.89
C TRP A 46 -15.42 7.89 14.49
N GLU A 47 -15.78 6.80 15.16
CA GLU A 47 -17.04 6.06 14.94
C GLU A 47 -17.29 5.71 13.45
N ASN A 48 -16.32 5.04 12.82
CA ASN A 48 -16.34 4.68 11.38
C ASN A 48 -16.44 5.89 10.41
N ARG A 49 -16.21 7.09 10.89
CA ARG A 49 -16.08 8.29 10.05
C ARG A 49 -14.62 8.71 9.99
N VAL A 50 -14.20 9.12 8.81
CA VAL A 50 -12.82 9.51 8.52
C VAL A 50 -12.79 10.97 8.12
N LEU A 51 -12.03 11.77 8.86
CA LEU A 51 -11.71 13.15 8.51
C LEU A 51 -10.47 13.16 7.63
N LEU A 52 -10.56 13.70 6.42
CA LEU A 52 -9.47 13.82 5.45
C LEU A 52 -8.99 15.27 5.40
N ILE A 53 -7.69 15.48 5.57
CA ILE A 53 -7.09 16.83 5.67
C ILE A 53 -5.88 16.93 4.74
N GLY A 54 -5.83 17.99 3.95
CA GLY A 54 -4.71 18.26 3.07
C GLY A 54 -4.58 17.28 1.91
N GLY A 55 -3.36 17.06 1.49
CA GLY A 55 -3.06 16.27 0.30
C GLY A 55 -3.09 17.07 -0.98
N ARG A 56 -3.23 16.36 -2.11
CA ARG A 56 -3.33 16.98 -3.42
C ARG A 56 -4.42 16.31 -4.26
N LYS A 57 -5.03 17.12 -5.16
CA LYS A 57 -6.04 16.71 -6.13
C LYS A 57 -5.47 16.42 -7.54
N ASP A 58 -4.16 16.37 -7.66
CA ASP A 58 -3.42 15.96 -8.86
C ASP A 58 -2.69 14.63 -8.64
N GLY A 59 -2.18 14.03 -9.72
CA GLY A 59 -1.39 12.81 -9.65
C GLY A 59 0.08 13.05 -9.28
N LEU A 60 0.97 12.22 -9.83
CA LEU A 60 2.41 12.43 -9.73
C LEU A 60 2.75 13.80 -10.32
N HIS A 61 3.62 14.55 -9.65
CA HIS A 61 4.02 15.88 -10.11
C HIS A 61 4.53 15.84 -11.56
N GLU A 62 4.13 16.85 -12.32
CA GLU A 62 4.61 17.02 -13.69
C GLU A 62 6.11 17.31 -13.72
N ARG A 63 6.75 16.91 -14.80
CA ARG A 63 8.18 17.15 -15.00
C ARG A 63 8.51 18.54 -15.52
N GLN A 64 7.52 19.20 -16.16
CA GLN A 64 7.76 20.51 -16.77
C GLN A 64 8.08 21.56 -15.71
N PRO A 65 9.05 22.45 -15.96
CA PRO A 65 9.33 23.55 -15.05
C PRO A 65 8.07 24.36 -14.74
N PHE A 66 7.86 24.68 -13.46
CA PHE A 66 6.71 25.44 -12.95
C PHE A 66 5.33 24.76 -13.09
N ALA A 67 5.27 23.52 -13.54
CA ALA A 67 4.03 22.74 -13.57
C ALA A 67 3.82 21.92 -12.30
N SER A 68 4.90 21.53 -11.60
CA SER A 68 4.82 20.79 -10.34
C SER A 68 4.24 21.62 -9.21
N PHE A 69 3.45 20.99 -8.36
CA PHE A 69 2.85 21.58 -7.16
C PHE A 69 2.08 22.86 -7.43
N ASP A 70 1.28 22.87 -8.52
CA ASP A 70 0.39 24.00 -8.80
C ASP A 70 -0.62 24.20 -7.67
N VAL A 71 -0.93 25.47 -7.38
CA VAL A 71 -1.90 25.86 -6.34
C VAL A 71 -3.28 25.27 -6.63
N ALA A 72 -3.66 25.11 -7.90
CA ALA A 72 -4.92 24.49 -8.29
C ALA A 72 -5.05 23.00 -7.87
N GLY A 73 -3.94 22.32 -7.60
CA GLY A 73 -3.92 20.95 -7.05
C GLY A 73 -4.10 20.88 -5.53
N MET A 74 -4.12 22.01 -4.82
CA MET A 74 -4.35 22.04 -3.38
C MET A 74 -5.85 21.88 -3.07
N PRO A 75 -6.23 21.13 -2.02
CA PRO A 75 -7.62 21.07 -1.58
C PRO A 75 -8.07 22.40 -0.98
N SER A 76 -9.30 22.80 -1.25
CA SER A 76 -9.95 24.01 -0.69
C SER A 76 -10.90 23.68 0.47
N ASN A 77 -11.08 22.40 0.77
CA ASN A 77 -11.97 21.88 1.80
C ASN A 77 -11.36 20.62 2.43
N ILE A 78 -11.76 20.31 3.63
CA ILE A 78 -11.57 18.99 4.22
C ILE A 78 -12.75 18.09 3.82
N SER A 79 -12.60 16.77 3.91
CA SER A 79 -13.66 15.84 3.55
C SER A 79 -13.94 14.86 4.69
N ILE A 80 -15.19 14.51 4.88
CA ILE A 80 -15.62 13.45 5.78
C ILE A 80 -16.04 12.26 4.91
N LEU A 81 -15.44 11.10 5.14
CA LEU A 81 -15.86 9.82 4.57
C LEU A 81 -16.56 9.02 5.68
N ASP A 82 -17.80 8.61 5.45
CA ASP A 82 -18.54 7.72 6.35
C ASP A 82 -18.44 6.28 5.82
N LEU A 83 -17.74 5.41 6.56
CA LEU A 83 -17.55 4.01 6.21
C LEU A 83 -18.78 3.13 6.52
N ASN A 84 -19.76 3.63 7.28
CA ASN A 84 -20.98 2.87 7.56
C ASN A 84 -21.91 2.78 6.33
N ASN A 85 -21.88 3.79 5.47
CA ASN A 85 -22.76 3.88 4.30
C ASN A 85 -22.04 4.20 3.00
N TYR A 86 -20.71 4.31 3.05
CA TYR A 86 -19.84 4.69 1.93
C TYR A 86 -20.29 5.98 1.25
N SER A 87 -20.35 7.06 2.02
CA SER A 87 -20.65 8.39 1.52
C SER A 87 -19.56 9.38 1.89
N SER A 88 -19.37 10.43 1.09
CA SER A 88 -18.43 11.51 1.38
C SER A 88 -19.12 12.87 1.37
N THR A 89 -18.64 13.76 2.23
CA THR A 89 -19.16 15.12 2.37
C THR A 89 -18.00 16.11 2.51
N PRO A 90 -17.88 17.11 1.63
CA PRO A 90 -16.92 18.19 1.82
C PRO A 90 -17.35 19.11 2.96
N VAL A 91 -16.38 19.60 3.72
CA VAL A 91 -16.57 20.58 4.80
C VAL A 91 -15.68 21.78 4.52
N GLU A 92 -16.30 22.92 4.29
CA GLU A 92 -15.58 24.17 4.05
C GLU A 92 -14.89 24.65 5.33
N PHE A 93 -13.64 25.12 5.19
CA PHE A 93 -12.86 25.64 6.31
C PHE A 93 -12.46 27.11 6.18
N ASP A 94 -13.12 27.86 5.31
CA ASP A 94 -12.90 29.31 5.11
C ASP A 94 -13.12 30.16 6.39
N ILE A 95 -13.79 29.56 7.38
CA ILE A 95 -14.15 30.20 8.64
C ILE A 95 -13.16 29.96 9.77
N ILE A 96 -12.12 29.13 9.56
CA ILE A 96 -11.09 28.86 10.55
C ILE A 96 -9.92 29.87 10.45
N ASP A 97 -9.00 29.81 11.40
CA ASP A 97 -7.78 30.62 11.38
C ASP A 97 -7.01 30.44 10.08
N VAL A 98 -6.43 31.53 9.53
CA VAL A 98 -5.71 31.51 8.26
C VAL A 98 -4.54 30.52 8.28
N ALA A 99 -3.80 30.43 9.39
CA ALA A 99 -2.67 29.52 9.50
C ALA A 99 -3.13 28.05 9.45
N LEU A 100 -4.24 27.71 10.13
CA LEU A 100 -4.86 26.39 10.04
C LEU A 100 -5.36 26.08 8.65
N SER A 101 -6.06 27.03 8.01
CA SER A 101 -6.56 26.90 6.65
C SER A 101 -5.44 26.61 5.65
N GLU A 102 -4.32 27.32 5.77
CA GLU A 102 -3.15 27.10 4.92
C GLU A 102 -2.50 25.73 5.18
N GLN A 103 -2.34 25.31 6.44
CA GLN A 103 -1.82 23.98 6.78
C GLN A 103 -2.75 22.88 6.26
N PHE A 104 -4.08 23.04 6.40
CA PHE A 104 -5.06 22.04 5.95
C PHE A 104 -5.16 21.94 4.43
N SER A 105 -4.62 22.90 3.69
CA SER A 105 -4.46 22.84 2.24
C SER A 105 -3.13 22.24 1.80
N SER A 106 -2.22 21.92 2.74
CA SER A 106 -0.88 21.42 2.44
C SER A 106 -0.85 19.91 2.21
N THR A 107 0.23 19.41 1.66
CA THR A 107 0.46 17.99 1.39
C THR A 107 1.60 17.42 2.24
N ASN A 108 1.69 16.09 2.34
CA ASN A 108 2.72 15.41 3.13
C ASN A 108 2.78 15.93 4.58
N ILE A 109 1.62 16.13 5.20
CA ILE A 109 1.47 16.41 6.62
C ILE A 109 1.77 15.12 7.38
N GLN A 110 2.65 15.18 8.39
CA GLN A 110 2.86 14.06 9.29
C GLN A 110 1.76 14.04 10.34
N PHE A 111 1.19 12.88 10.60
CA PHE A 111 0.06 12.78 11.53
C PHE A 111 0.13 11.51 12.39
N TYR A 112 -0.53 11.57 13.53
CA TYR A 112 -0.77 10.44 14.42
C TYR A 112 -2.00 10.68 15.28
N GLN A 113 -2.85 9.68 15.41
CA GLN A 113 -4.03 9.77 16.26
C GLN A 113 -3.80 9.12 17.63
N THR A 114 -4.18 9.81 18.70
CA THR A 114 -4.24 9.26 20.07
C THR A 114 -5.66 9.39 20.59
N ASP A 115 -6.33 8.26 20.79
CA ASP A 115 -7.75 8.26 21.16
C ASP A 115 -8.59 9.17 20.24
N SER A 116 -9.12 10.26 20.78
CA SER A 116 -9.92 11.26 20.04
C SER A 116 -9.13 12.45 19.51
N ILE A 117 -7.81 12.49 19.70
CA ILE A 117 -6.99 13.62 19.27
C ILE A 117 -6.15 13.21 18.06
N LEU A 118 -6.36 13.88 16.94
CA LEU A 118 -5.50 13.82 15.77
C LEU A 118 -4.43 14.91 15.87
N TRP A 119 -3.17 14.51 15.85
CA TRP A 119 -2.00 15.38 15.83
C TRP A 119 -1.48 15.51 14.40
N LEU A 120 -1.25 16.76 13.96
CA LEU A 120 -0.71 17.10 12.65
C LEU A 120 0.58 17.89 12.81
N VAL A 121 1.62 17.55 12.05
CA VAL A 121 2.91 18.26 12.05
C VAL A 121 3.26 18.66 10.63
N GLY A 122 3.63 19.93 10.46
CA GLY A 122 4.23 20.41 9.23
C GLY A 122 3.30 20.40 8.03
N GLY A 123 3.78 19.79 6.93
CA GLY A 123 3.15 19.81 5.62
C GLY A 123 3.76 20.87 4.70
N TYR A 124 3.61 20.70 3.37
CA TYR A 124 4.17 21.58 2.35
C TYR A 124 3.07 22.09 1.42
N GLY A 125 3.05 23.36 1.15
CA GLY A 125 2.06 23.96 0.27
C GLY A 125 2.27 25.45 0.04
N TYR A 126 1.45 26.05 -0.82
CA TYR A 126 1.49 27.49 -1.05
C TYR A 126 0.83 28.24 0.12
N SER A 127 1.54 29.20 0.68
CA SER A 127 1.05 30.11 1.71
C SER A 127 0.69 31.46 1.09
N ASN A 128 -0.55 31.87 1.19
CA ASN A 128 -0.97 33.22 0.83
C ASN A 128 -0.34 34.28 1.75
N THR A 129 -0.05 33.89 2.99
CA THR A 129 0.60 34.77 3.98
C THR A 129 2.06 35.00 3.61
N ALA A 130 2.81 33.96 3.24
CA ALA A 130 4.21 34.03 2.83
C ALA A 130 4.38 34.43 1.34
N GLN A 131 3.33 34.35 0.51
CA GLN A 131 3.34 34.52 -0.93
C GLN A 131 4.32 33.57 -1.66
N ASP A 132 4.53 32.38 -1.08
CA ASP A 132 5.42 31.35 -1.63
C ASP A 132 5.00 29.97 -1.11
N HIS A 133 5.59 28.91 -1.66
CA HIS A 133 5.50 27.58 -1.11
C HIS A 133 6.42 27.44 0.10
N ILE A 134 5.90 26.91 1.19
CA ILE A 134 6.65 26.74 2.44
C ILE A 134 6.37 25.37 3.07
N THR A 135 7.26 24.94 3.93
CA THR A 135 6.96 23.91 4.92
C THR A 135 6.43 24.57 6.18
N TYR A 136 5.20 24.21 6.58
CA TYR A 136 4.52 24.85 7.70
C TYR A 136 5.16 24.49 9.05
N PRO A 137 5.57 25.48 9.88
CA PRO A 137 6.19 25.21 11.17
C PRO A 137 5.14 25.02 12.27
N MET A 138 4.19 24.10 12.05
CA MET A 138 3.01 23.95 12.91
C MET A 138 2.89 22.55 13.50
N LEU A 139 2.45 22.52 14.78
CA LEU A 139 1.85 21.36 15.43
C LEU A 139 0.40 21.71 15.73
N THR A 140 -0.52 20.91 15.19
CA THR A 140 -1.97 21.08 15.36
C THR A 140 -2.56 19.85 16.05
N ALA A 141 -3.49 20.07 16.95
CA ALA A 141 -4.31 19.05 17.60
C ALA A 141 -5.77 19.24 17.21
N ILE A 142 -6.44 18.17 16.78
CA ILE A 142 -7.85 18.18 16.44
C ILE A 142 -8.58 17.19 17.36
N ASN A 143 -9.53 17.67 18.14
CA ASN A 143 -10.42 16.81 18.90
C ASN A 143 -11.52 16.27 17.97
N LEU A 144 -11.33 15.06 17.48
CA LEU A 144 -12.23 14.42 16.51
C LEU A 144 -13.63 14.22 17.08
N LYS A 145 -13.74 13.83 18.34
CA LYS A 145 -15.05 13.68 19.00
C LYS A 145 -15.84 14.97 18.96
N THR A 146 -15.27 16.07 19.45
CA THR A 146 -15.92 17.40 19.46
C THR A 146 -16.23 17.86 18.03
N PHE A 147 -15.32 17.62 17.09
CA PHE A 147 -15.51 17.95 15.69
C PHE A 147 -16.73 17.23 15.10
N PHE A 148 -16.80 15.90 15.23
CA PHE A 148 -17.90 15.11 14.66
C PHE A 148 -19.24 15.37 15.36
N GLU A 149 -19.25 15.56 16.70
CA GLU A 149 -20.46 15.96 17.43
C GLU A 149 -21.03 17.31 16.93
N ALA A 150 -20.17 18.25 16.58
CA ALA A 150 -20.61 19.51 16.00
C ALA A 150 -21.16 19.32 14.57
N GLN A 151 -20.51 18.51 13.74
CA GLN A 151 -21.02 18.18 12.40
C GLN A 151 -22.42 17.54 12.46
N ASP A 152 -22.65 16.64 13.40
CA ASP A 152 -23.96 15.99 13.59
C ASP A 152 -25.06 17.01 13.98
N ASN A 153 -24.68 18.10 14.65
CA ASN A 153 -25.58 19.21 14.98
C ASN A 153 -25.66 20.29 13.88
N GLY A 154 -25.02 20.09 12.74
CA GLY A 154 -24.98 21.06 11.64
C GLY A 154 -24.22 22.34 11.98
N THR A 155 -23.23 22.26 12.88
CA THR A 155 -22.38 23.38 13.30
C THR A 155 -20.91 23.08 13.06
N PHE A 156 -20.06 24.10 13.15
CA PHE A 156 -18.61 23.95 13.09
C PHE A 156 -18.01 24.27 14.47
N ALA A 157 -17.25 23.31 15.02
CA ALA A 157 -16.63 23.46 16.34
C ALA A 157 -15.22 24.02 16.24
N PHE A 158 -15.07 25.35 16.35
CA PHE A 158 -13.76 26.00 16.39
C PHE A 158 -12.90 25.53 17.56
N GLU A 159 -13.52 25.19 18.67
CA GLU A 159 -12.88 24.66 19.87
C GLU A 159 -12.30 23.26 19.71
N SER A 160 -12.54 22.62 18.55
CA SER A 160 -11.92 21.34 18.23
C SER A 160 -10.46 21.47 17.83
N PHE A 161 -9.97 22.67 17.55
CA PHE A 161 -8.66 22.91 16.97
C PHE A 161 -7.78 23.73 17.91
N ASP A 162 -6.61 23.20 18.24
CA ASP A 162 -5.53 23.90 18.90
C ASP A 162 -4.27 23.82 18.04
N PHE A 163 -3.44 24.85 18.01
CA PHE A 163 -2.16 24.81 17.31
C PHE A 163 -1.09 25.69 17.97
N ILE A 164 0.16 25.35 17.67
CA ILE A 164 1.32 26.18 17.99
C ILE A 164 2.27 26.23 16.78
N THR A 165 3.08 27.29 16.74
CA THR A 165 4.13 27.47 15.73
C THR A 165 5.50 27.32 16.37
N ASP A 166 6.32 26.42 15.81
CA ASP A 166 7.72 26.22 16.20
C ASP A 166 8.48 25.70 14.98
N GLU A 167 9.62 26.32 14.62
CA GLU A 167 10.44 25.96 13.45
C GLU A 167 10.87 24.50 13.43
N ARG A 168 10.90 23.84 14.57
CA ARG A 168 11.21 22.39 14.67
C ARG A 168 10.14 21.49 14.06
N PHE A 169 8.91 22.01 13.87
CA PHE A 169 7.82 21.34 13.18
C PHE A 169 7.77 21.62 11.69
N ALA A 170 8.68 22.45 11.15
CA ALA A 170 8.77 22.70 9.71
C ALA A 170 9.37 21.47 8.98
N VAL A 171 8.58 20.40 8.91
CA VAL A 171 8.94 19.12 8.30
C VAL A 171 7.81 18.67 7.37
N THR A 172 8.19 18.09 6.24
CA THR A 172 7.29 17.44 5.27
C THR A 172 7.91 16.14 4.77
N GLY A 173 7.10 15.17 4.37
CA GLY A 173 7.58 13.87 3.89
C GLY A 173 8.30 13.02 4.93
N GLY A 174 8.13 13.32 6.22
CA GLY A 174 8.50 12.47 7.35
C GLY A 174 7.36 11.58 7.81
N SER A 175 7.46 11.04 9.02
CA SER A 175 6.37 10.30 9.66
C SER A 175 6.34 10.59 11.16
N LEU A 176 5.13 10.68 11.72
CA LEU A 176 4.90 10.86 13.16
C LEU A 176 4.43 9.54 13.76
N LYS A 177 5.13 9.05 14.78
CA LYS A 177 4.77 7.84 15.54
C LYS A 177 4.83 8.11 17.04
N LYS A 178 4.26 7.21 17.84
CA LYS A 178 4.23 7.33 19.30
C LYS A 178 4.65 6.02 19.97
N LEU A 179 5.64 6.09 20.88
CA LEU A 179 5.97 4.99 21.77
C LEU A 179 5.78 5.48 23.21
N ASN A 180 4.90 4.82 23.95
CA ASN A 180 4.41 5.28 25.25
C ASN A 180 3.85 6.71 25.15
N ASP A 181 4.40 7.68 25.89
CA ASP A 181 3.94 9.07 25.86
C ASP A 181 4.80 9.98 24.96
N VAL A 182 5.83 9.44 24.32
CA VAL A 182 6.77 10.19 23.48
C VAL A 182 6.38 10.07 22.01
N PHE A 183 6.28 11.21 21.35
CA PHE A 183 6.16 11.30 19.90
C PHE A 183 7.53 11.32 19.24
N TYR A 184 7.62 10.66 18.10
CA TYR A 184 8.80 10.52 17.28
C TYR A 184 8.49 11.01 15.86
N LEU A 185 9.09 12.14 15.49
CA LEU A 185 9.03 12.68 14.14
C LEU A 185 10.27 12.20 13.37
N ALA A 186 10.09 11.21 12.51
CA ALA A 186 11.16 10.47 11.86
C ALA A 186 11.38 10.90 10.42
N GLY A 187 12.62 11.25 10.08
CA GLY A 187 13.00 11.63 8.71
C GLY A 187 12.29 12.88 8.21
N GLY A 188 12.09 12.96 6.89
CA GLY A 188 11.51 14.12 6.23
C GLY A 188 12.51 15.21 5.95
N HIS A 189 12.02 16.32 5.48
CA HIS A 189 12.82 17.49 5.12
C HIS A 189 12.04 18.79 5.35
N ARG A 190 12.75 19.90 5.43
CA ARG A 190 12.21 21.23 5.20
C ARG A 190 12.37 21.56 3.72
N PHE A 191 11.32 22.09 3.12
CA PHE A 191 11.29 22.45 1.72
C PHE A 191 10.62 23.82 1.58
N ASP A 192 11.33 24.82 1.10
CA ASP A 192 10.83 26.17 0.93
C ASP A 192 11.06 26.63 -0.52
N GLY A 193 10.05 27.27 -1.12
CA GLY A 193 9.98 27.57 -2.54
C GLY A 193 9.26 26.49 -3.36
N ARG A 194 8.85 26.79 -4.59
CA ARG A 194 8.12 25.86 -5.43
C ARG A 194 9.03 24.74 -5.95
N TYR A 195 8.67 23.49 -5.70
CA TYR A 195 9.40 22.32 -6.20
C TYR A 195 9.52 22.32 -7.73
N ASN A 196 10.71 22.01 -8.20
CA ASN A 196 11.00 21.89 -9.62
C ASN A 196 11.85 20.64 -9.87
N PRO A 197 11.29 19.58 -10.49
CA PRO A 197 12.00 18.32 -10.73
C PRO A 197 13.13 18.43 -11.74
N MET A 198 13.26 19.55 -12.44
CA MET A 198 14.35 19.83 -13.39
C MET A 198 15.55 20.52 -12.76
N ASN A 199 15.64 20.49 -11.42
CA ASN A 199 16.78 21.01 -10.65
C ASN A 199 17.10 22.50 -10.91
N HIS A 200 16.07 23.33 -11.04
CA HIS A 200 16.21 24.77 -11.08
C HIS A 200 16.31 25.35 -9.65
N PRO A 201 17.04 26.43 -9.42
CA PRO A 201 17.23 27.04 -8.09
C PRO A 201 15.99 27.84 -7.64
N THR A 202 14.80 27.24 -7.69
CA THR A 202 13.53 27.85 -7.27
C THR A 202 13.12 27.46 -5.86
N PHE A 203 13.91 26.61 -5.20
CA PHE A 203 13.61 26.10 -3.87
C PHE A 203 14.89 25.85 -3.07
N THR A 204 14.72 25.71 -1.76
CA THR A 204 15.73 25.15 -0.84
C THR A 204 15.18 23.88 -0.22
N GLN A 205 16.06 22.89 -0.04
CA GLN A 205 15.70 21.62 0.58
C GLN A 205 16.76 21.25 1.62
N MET A 206 16.30 20.86 2.80
CA MET A 206 17.17 20.47 3.90
C MET A 206 16.58 19.26 4.59
N TYR A 207 17.20 18.08 4.44
CA TYR A 207 16.79 16.87 5.15
C TYR A 207 16.98 17.05 6.65
N THR A 208 16.09 16.44 7.44
CA THR A 208 16.18 16.49 8.90
C THR A 208 17.30 15.63 9.45
N GLU A 209 17.57 14.49 8.81
CA GLU A 209 18.61 13.51 9.16
C GLU A 209 18.54 13.04 10.61
N LYS A 210 17.34 13.07 11.18
CA LYS A 210 17.10 12.79 12.59
C LYS A 210 15.72 12.19 12.86
N VAL A 211 15.57 11.69 14.09
CA VAL A 211 14.28 11.44 14.73
C VAL A 211 14.15 12.45 15.87
N SER A 212 13.29 13.44 15.70
CA SER A 212 12.95 14.39 16.76
C SER A 212 11.97 13.74 17.75
N ARG A 213 12.18 14.01 19.05
CA ARG A 213 11.39 13.39 20.13
C ARG A 213 10.78 14.48 21.00
N PHE A 214 9.48 14.37 21.26
CA PHE A 214 8.76 15.37 22.08
C PHE A 214 7.52 14.77 22.74
N ILE A 215 7.04 15.47 23.78
CA ILE A 215 5.80 15.14 24.48
C ILE A 215 4.88 16.35 24.36
N PRO A 216 3.81 16.30 23.54
CA PRO A 216 2.81 17.35 23.48
C PRO A 216 1.79 17.14 24.59
N THR A 217 1.32 18.23 25.20
CA THR A 217 0.27 18.22 26.21
C THR A 217 -0.77 19.28 25.88
N LEU A 218 -2.03 18.86 25.75
CA LEU A 218 -3.16 19.80 25.66
C LEU A 218 -3.49 20.33 27.05
N THR A 219 -3.51 21.64 27.18
CA THR A 219 -3.88 22.35 28.42
C THR A 219 -5.05 23.30 28.15
N SER A 220 -5.64 23.87 29.18
CA SER A 220 -6.68 24.90 29.03
C SER A 220 -6.19 26.19 28.34
N THR A 221 -4.89 26.32 28.11
CA THR A 221 -4.26 27.47 27.45
C THR A 221 -3.62 27.13 26.11
N GLY A 222 -3.91 25.94 25.55
CA GLY A 222 -3.37 25.45 24.31
C GLY A 222 -2.32 24.37 24.47
N ILE A 223 -1.60 24.07 23.40
CA ILE A 223 -0.59 23.00 23.33
C ILE A 223 0.72 23.45 24.03
N GLN A 224 1.26 22.61 24.88
CA GLN A 224 2.63 22.73 25.41
C GLN A 224 3.47 21.55 24.90
N VAL A 225 4.77 21.76 24.66
CA VAL A 225 5.66 20.75 24.12
C VAL A 225 6.94 20.66 24.96
N GLU A 226 7.22 19.48 25.48
CA GLU A 226 8.51 19.13 26.06
C GLU A 226 9.36 18.43 25.00
N TRP A 227 10.50 19.02 24.63
CA TRP A 227 11.44 18.43 23.69
C TRP A 227 12.45 17.54 24.41
N LEU A 228 12.66 16.34 23.86
CA LEU A 228 13.63 15.36 24.35
C LEU A 228 14.87 15.31 23.42
N THR A 229 15.92 14.63 23.88
CA THR A 229 17.12 14.41 23.06
C THR A 229 16.75 13.65 21.79
N GLU A 230 17.06 14.23 20.65
CA GLU A 230 16.85 13.64 19.32
C GLU A 230 17.87 12.54 19.00
N PHE A 231 17.54 11.65 18.07
CA PHE A 231 18.47 10.69 17.49
C PHE A 231 18.93 11.22 16.14
N ASN A 232 20.23 11.36 15.93
CA ASN A 232 20.81 11.91 14.70
C ASN A 232 21.72 10.88 14.03
N ASP A 233 21.47 10.59 12.76
CA ASP A 233 22.33 9.77 11.94
C ASP A 233 22.07 10.10 10.45
N PRO A 234 22.93 10.94 9.83
CA PRO A 234 22.77 11.32 8.43
C PRO A 234 22.86 10.15 7.45
N ALA A 235 23.55 9.07 7.80
CA ALA A 235 23.67 7.91 6.92
C ALA A 235 22.38 7.07 6.88
N LEU A 236 21.69 6.99 8.01
CA LEU A 236 20.47 6.18 8.16
C LEU A 236 19.18 6.99 7.97
N LEU A 237 19.20 8.30 8.26
CA LEU A 237 18.01 9.13 8.38
C LEU A 237 17.88 10.21 7.29
N HIS A 238 18.77 10.21 6.27
CA HIS A 238 18.66 11.10 5.10
C HIS A 238 17.55 10.60 4.16
N ARG A 239 16.30 10.56 4.63
CA ARG A 239 15.17 10.03 3.87
C ARG A 239 13.89 10.82 4.10
N ARG A 240 13.10 10.94 3.04
CA ARG A 240 11.74 11.47 3.02
C ARG A 240 10.80 10.51 2.28
N ASP A 241 9.52 10.73 2.38
CA ASP A 241 8.50 9.88 1.73
C ASP A 241 8.71 8.39 2.07
N LEU A 242 9.06 8.11 3.32
CA LEU A 242 9.36 6.78 3.84
C LEU A 242 8.11 6.15 4.45
N ASN A 243 8.11 4.83 4.59
CA ASN A 243 7.13 4.14 5.41
C ASN A 243 7.72 3.92 6.81
N VAL A 244 7.02 4.35 7.85
CA VAL A 244 7.39 4.10 9.24
C VAL A 244 6.29 3.28 9.87
N VAL A 245 6.61 2.02 10.22
CA VAL A 245 5.61 1.05 10.62
C VAL A 245 5.88 0.57 12.03
N GLU A 246 4.87 0.65 12.90
CA GLU A 246 4.95 0.13 14.27
C GLU A 246 5.11 -1.39 14.27
N GLY A 247 5.83 -1.91 15.25
CA GLY A 247 6.08 -3.34 15.38
C GLY A 247 6.45 -3.73 16.81
N ILE A 248 6.60 -5.04 16.99
CA ILE A 248 7.05 -5.65 18.25
C ILE A 248 8.39 -6.33 17.97
N ASP A 249 9.45 -5.97 18.67
CA ASP A 249 10.76 -6.56 18.47
C ASP A 249 10.86 -8.02 18.96
N SER A 250 11.97 -8.70 18.72
CA SER A 250 12.18 -10.09 19.14
C SER A 250 12.19 -10.29 20.67
N ASN A 251 12.22 -9.20 21.45
CA ASN A 251 12.12 -9.22 22.91
C ASN A 251 10.69 -8.89 23.39
N GLY A 252 9.73 -8.73 22.48
CA GLY A 252 8.36 -8.36 22.80
C GLY A 252 8.18 -6.87 23.14
N GLN A 253 9.14 -6.01 22.77
CA GLN A 253 9.07 -4.58 23.03
C GLN A 253 8.57 -3.83 21.79
N MET A 254 7.75 -2.80 22.03
CA MET A 254 7.28 -1.91 20.98
C MET A 254 8.43 -1.13 20.35
N ASN A 255 8.47 -1.10 19.05
CA ASN A 255 9.37 -0.30 18.22
C ASN A 255 8.63 0.21 16.99
N PHE A 256 9.31 0.92 16.13
CA PHE A 256 8.90 1.12 14.74
C PHE A 256 10.10 0.99 13.81
N THR A 257 9.81 0.58 12.57
CA THR A 257 10.83 0.37 11.55
C THR A 257 10.62 1.33 10.40
N LEU A 258 11.68 2.02 10.01
CA LEU A 258 11.76 2.84 8.81
C LEU A 258 12.10 1.93 7.63
N PHE A 259 11.17 1.86 6.68
CA PHE A 259 11.34 1.17 5.42
C PHE A 259 11.48 2.16 4.28
N SER A 260 12.38 1.87 3.32
CA SER A 260 12.54 2.67 2.10
C SER A 260 12.74 4.17 2.36
N GLY A 261 12.05 5.00 1.60
CA GLY A 261 12.23 6.46 1.54
C GLY A 261 13.24 6.89 0.49
N VAL A 262 13.23 8.15 0.13
CA VAL A 262 14.06 8.77 -0.92
C VAL A 262 14.67 10.09 -0.43
N PHE A 263 15.78 10.54 -1.00
CA PHE A 263 16.73 9.89 -1.88
C PHE A 263 17.99 9.57 -1.11
N GLN A 264 18.74 8.53 -1.55
CA GLN A 264 20.07 8.27 -0.99
C GLN A 264 21.01 9.46 -1.23
N GLN A 265 21.99 9.64 -0.35
CA GLN A 265 22.94 10.76 -0.48
C GLN A 265 23.81 10.73 -1.76
N VAL A 266 23.98 9.55 -2.34
CA VAL A 266 24.89 9.32 -3.48
C VAL A 266 24.16 9.00 -4.78
N ALA A 267 22.85 8.77 -4.73
CA ALA A 267 22.02 8.43 -5.88
C ALA A 267 20.57 8.85 -5.64
N ASP A 268 19.86 9.25 -6.69
CA ASP A 268 18.44 9.59 -6.63
C ASP A 268 17.58 8.30 -6.62
N LEU A 269 17.87 7.38 -5.69
CA LEU A 269 17.24 6.08 -5.57
C LEU A 269 16.67 5.87 -4.15
N PRO A 270 15.65 5.00 -4.01
CA PRO A 270 15.12 4.64 -2.70
C PRO A 270 16.13 3.85 -1.86
N PHE A 271 15.99 3.94 -0.54
CA PHE A 271 16.75 3.10 0.39
C PHE A 271 16.23 1.66 0.36
N THR A 272 17.13 0.70 0.43
CA THR A 272 16.81 -0.72 0.61
C THR A 272 17.07 -1.21 2.04
N ASN A 273 17.93 -0.54 2.81
CA ASN A 273 18.16 -0.87 4.21
C ASN A 273 17.01 -0.35 5.08
N CYS A 274 16.75 -1.06 6.18
CA CYS A 274 15.74 -0.71 7.17
C CYS A 274 16.39 -0.23 8.47
N VAL A 275 15.67 0.62 9.21
CA VAL A 275 16.16 1.18 10.47
C VAL A 275 15.12 0.97 11.57
N GLU A 276 15.44 0.21 12.61
CA GLU A 276 14.60 0.10 13.79
C GLU A 276 14.84 1.29 14.73
N VAL A 277 13.75 1.81 15.29
CA VAL A 277 13.74 2.89 16.27
C VAL A 277 12.97 2.44 17.50
N ASN A 278 13.57 2.61 18.67
CA ASN A 278 12.92 2.36 19.95
C ASN A 278 13.24 3.50 20.95
N SER A 279 12.85 3.33 22.20
CA SER A 279 13.07 4.35 23.24
C SER A 279 14.55 4.64 23.51
N ASN A 280 15.45 3.72 23.18
CA ASN A 280 16.88 3.78 23.48
C ASN A 280 17.72 4.34 22.33
N GLY A 281 17.24 4.29 21.09
CA GLY A 281 17.98 4.77 19.92
C GLY A 281 17.48 4.22 18.60
N ILE A 282 18.36 4.28 17.63
CA ILE A 282 18.16 3.78 16.27
C ILE A 282 19.23 2.73 15.94
N ALA A 283 18.87 1.76 15.13
CA ALA A 283 19.81 0.76 14.62
C ALA A 283 19.41 0.30 13.22
N GLU A 284 20.39 0.13 12.34
CA GLU A 284 20.16 -0.53 11.07
C GLU A 284 19.82 -2.01 11.28
N VAL A 285 18.84 -2.53 10.54
CA VAL A 285 18.52 -3.96 10.52
C VAL A 285 19.65 -4.70 9.80
N PRO A 286 20.41 -5.56 10.49
CA PRO A 286 21.59 -6.17 9.88
C PRO A 286 21.21 -7.22 8.84
N GLU A 287 22.02 -7.33 7.79
CA GLU A 287 21.93 -8.39 6.76
C GLU A 287 20.58 -8.52 6.03
N PHE A 288 19.70 -7.52 6.16
CA PHE A 288 18.41 -7.47 5.48
C PHE A 288 18.33 -6.30 4.50
N GLN A 289 17.72 -6.57 3.35
CA GLN A 289 17.41 -5.56 2.34
C GLN A 289 15.93 -5.68 1.96
N HIS A 290 15.19 -4.60 2.08
CA HIS A 290 13.84 -4.45 1.55
C HIS A 290 13.95 -4.09 0.06
N LEU A 291 14.06 -5.10 -0.80
CA LEU A 291 14.30 -4.89 -2.24
C LEU A 291 13.07 -4.30 -2.94
N LEU A 292 11.87 -4.77 -2.59
CA LEU A 292 10.61 -4.21 -3.11
C LEU A 292 10.31 -2.83 -2.51
N ASN A 293 11.27 -2.04 -2.27
CA ASN A 293 11.38 -0.80 -1.53
C ASN A 293 10.30 0.26 -1.87
N GLN A 294 9.02 -0.18 -1.88
CA GLN A 294 7.88 0.72 -2.03
C GLN A 294 7.97 1.82 -0.99
N TYR A 295 7.99 3.07 -1.42
CA TYR A 295 8.05 4.19 -0.52
C TYR A 295 6.75 5.01 -0.57
N HIS A 296 6.40 5.61 0.57
CA HIS A 296 5.17 6.36 0.77
C HIS A 296 3.97 5.60 0.20
N SER A 297 3.76 4.37 0.69
CA SER A 297 2.68 3.49 0.25
C SER A 297 1.81 3.08 1.44
N GLY A 298 0.55 2.74 1.17
CA GLY A 298 -0.32 2.13 2.17
C GLY A 298 0.32 0.89 2.75
N HIS A 299 0.39 0.80 4.09
CA HIS A 299 1.04 -0.29 4.79
C HIS A 299 0.25 -0.74 6.02
N ILE A 300 0.48 -1.98 6.45
CA ILE A 300 -0.23 -2.60 7.58
C ILE A 300 0.76 -3.39 8.43
N SER A 301 0.63 -3.25 9.75
CA SER A 301 1.38 -4.00 10.74
C SER A 301 0.52 -5.10 11.36
N LEU A 302 1.02 -6.34 11.34
CA LEU A 302 0.33 -7.52 11.85
C LEU A 302 1.26 -8.31 12.77
N TYR A 303 0.82 -8.68 13.95
CA TYR A 303 1.61 -9.51 14.85
C TYR A 303 0.92 -10.84 15.15
N ASP A 304 1.63 -11.93 14.90
CA ASP A 304 1.25 -13.28 15.30
C ASP A 304 1.91 -13.64 16.63
N ALA A 305 1.17 -13.55 17.73
CA ALA A 305 1.67 -13.85 19.06
C ALA A 305 1.99 -15.34 19.30
N GLN A 306 1.38 -16.27 18.54
CA GLN A 306 1.65 -17.70 18.66
C GLN A 306 3.00 -18.08 18.08
N SER A 307 3.31 -17.57 16.90
CA SER A 307 4.61 -17.79 16.25
C SER A 307 5.65 -16.73 16.60
N GLN A 308 5.25 -15.68 17.30
CA GLN A 308 6.05 -14.48 17.61
C GLN A 308 6.64 -13.83 16.35
N LYS A 309 5.84 -13.79 15.28
CA LYS A 309 6.20 -13.17 14.01
C LYS A 309 5.56 -11.80 13.86
N GLN A 310 6.37 -10.85 13.43
CA GLN A 310 5.92 -9.53 13.00
C GLN A 310 5.88 -9.50 11.48
N HIS A 311 4.73 -9.14 10.90
CA HIS A 311 4.55 -8.99 9.47
C HIS A 311 4.24 -7.54 9.13
N TYR A 312 4.86 -7.05 8.05
CA TYR A 312 4.64 -5.73 7.48
C TYR A 312 4.21 -5.90 6.03
N LEU A 313 3.02 -5.41 5.70
CA LEU A 313 2.48 -5.43 4.34
C LEU A 313 2.66 -4.05 3.69
N PHE A 314 3.03 -4.03 2.40
CA PHE A 314 3.15 -2.82 1.60
C PHE A 314 2.34 -3.00 0.31
N LEU A 315 1.43 -2.08 0.03
CA LEU A 315 0.41 -2.23 -1.00
C LEU A 315 0.73 -1.37 -2.24
N GLY A 316 1.36 -1.96 -3.25
CA GLY A 316 1.68 -1.29 -4.50
C GLY A 316 2.62 -0.09 -4.33
N GLY A 317 2.38 0.98 -5.08
CA GLY A 317 3.18 2.20 -5.00
C GLY A 317 4.27 2.29 -6.06
N ILE A 318 5.39 2.91 -5.71
CA ILE A 318 6.55 3.15 -6.56
C ILE A 318 7.75 2.42 -5.97
N SER A 319 8.54 1.74 -6.81
CA SER A 319 9.67 0.93 -6.35
C SER A 319 10.77 0.85 -7.40
N GLU A 320 12.03 0.77 -6.97
CA GLU A 320 13.18 0.51 -7.83
C GLU A 320 13.19 -0.95 -8.31
N TYR A 321 12.74 -1.87 -7.44
CA TYR A 321 12.66 -3.30 -7.75
C TYR A 321 11.21 -3.76 -7.75
N TYR A 322 10.85 -4.58 -8.71
CA TYR A 322 9.53 -5.18 -8.83
C TYR A 322 9.59 -6.53 -9.51
N TYR A 323 8.59 -7.35 -9.29
CA TYR A 323 8.45 -8.60 -10.02
C TYR A 323 7.60 -8.42 -11.26
N GLU A 324 8.13 -8.90 -12.40
CA GLU A 324 7.40 -9.09 -13.65
C GLU A 324 7.23 -10.60 -13.87
N GLY A 325 6.06 -11.14 -13.54
CA GLY A 325 5.91 -12.57 -13.31
C GLY A 325 6.78 -13.04 -12.15
N ASP A 326 7.62 -14.05 -12.37
CA ASP A 326 8.54 -14.59 -11.36
C ASP A 326 9.95 -13.96 -11.41
N VAL A 327 10.14 -12.92 -12.23
CA VAL A 327 11.45 -12.29 -12.43
C VAL A 327 11.55 -10.98 -11.65
N LEU A 328 12.48 -10.93 -10.70
CA LEU A 328 12.82 -9.68 -10.03
C LEU A 328 13.56 -8.75 -11.01
N THR A 329 13.00 -7.58 -11.25
CA THR A 329 13.51 -6.59 -12.20
C THR A 329 13.92 -5.33 -11.43
N GLN A 330 15.09 -4.77 -11.76
CA GLN A 330 15.53 -3.46 -11.27
C GLN A 330 15.29 -2.41 -12.36
N ASN A 331 14.73 -1.27 -11.98
CA ASN A 331 14.58 -0.13 -12.88
C ASN A 331 14.84 1.18 -12.12
N ILE A 332 15.92 1.86 -12.50
CA ILE A 332 16.36 3.11 -11.86
C ILE A 332 15.44 4.31 -12.12
N ASP A 333 14.48 4.19 -13.03
CA ASP A 333 13.40 5.19 -13.20
C ASP A 333 12.31 5.05 -12.13
N VAL A 334 12.45 4.09 -11.23
CA VAL A 334 11.60 3.85 -10.06
C VAL A 334 10.11 3.87 -10.43
N PRO A 335 9.64 2.88 -11.21
CA PRO A 335 8.29 2.87 -11.76
C PRO A 335 7.23 2.48 -10.74
N PHE A 336 5.97 2.68 -11.09
CA PHE A 336 4.84 2.13 -10.35
C PHE A 336 4.85 0.60 -10.41
N THR A 337 4.51 -0.05 -9.30
CA THR A 337 4.38 -1.51 -9.21
C THR A 337 2.98 -1.91 -8.78
N LYS A 338 2.59 -3.13 -9.19
CA LYS A 338 1.38 -3.81 -8.69
C LYS A 338 1.70 -4.84 -7.60
N ASN A 339 2.96 -5.00 -7.26
CA ASN A 339 3.36 -5.97 -6.26
C ASN A 339 2.84 -5.57 -4.88
N ILE A 340 2.48 -6.56 -4.10
CA ILE A 340 2.21 -6.43 -2.67
C ILE A 340 3.37 -7.15 -1.98
N ALA A 341 4.17 -6.40 -1.22
CA ALA A 341 5.29 -6.96 -0.48
C ALA A 341 4.87 -7.33 0.94
N CYS A 342 5.42 -8.42 1.44
CA CYS A 342 5.33 -8.80 2.84
C CYS A 342 6.74 -8.96 3.41
N VAL A 343 7.06 -8.21 4.46
CA VAL A 343 8.28 -8.39 5.23
C VAL A 343 7.93 -9.04 6.56
N THR A 344 8.55 -10.17 6.84
CA THR A 344 8.35 -10.91 8.09
C THR A 344 9.63 -10.92 8.91
N ARG A 345 9.52 -10.57 10.19
CA ARG A 345 10.57 -10.81 11.18
C ARG A 345 10.13 -11.90 12.14
N ASP A 346 10.96 -12.93 12.32
CA ASP A 346 10.71 -14.04 13.25
C ASP A 346 11.25 -13.77 14.67
N VAL A 347 11.01 -14.72 15.58
CA VAL A 347 11.48 -14.68 16.97
C VAL A 347 13.01 -14.68 17.11
N ASN A 348 13.74 -15.16 16.09
CA ASN A 348 15.21 -15.18 16.06
C ASN A 348 15.79 -13.90 15.44
N ASN A 349 14.93 -12.90 15.18
CA ASN A 349 15.28 -11.67 14.47
C ASN A 349 15.77 -11.90 13.03
N GLN A 350 15.27 -12.97 12.38
CA GLN A 350 15.51 -13.20 10.97
C GLN A 350 14.43 -12.45 10.16
N TRP A 351 14.88 -11.68 9.18
CA TRP A 351 14.03 -10.89 8.32
C TRP A 351 13.96 -11.52 6.94
N VAL A 352 12.75 -11.65 6.41
CA VAL A 352 12.49 -12.20 5.08
C VAL A 352 11.50 -11.30 4.37
N GLU A 353 11.79 -10.98 3.10
CA GLU A 353 10.85 -10.31 2.21
C GLU A 353 10.30 -11.31 1.21
N GLU A 354 9.00 -11.31 1.02
CA GLU A 354 8.31 -12.16 0.05
C GLU A 354 7.23 -11.40 -0.71
N LEU A 355 6.92 -11.88 -1.90
CA LEU A 355 5.84 -11.36 -2.70
C LEU A 355 4.51 -12.02 -2.29
N ASN A 356 3.49 -11.21 -2.00
CA ASN A 356 2.15 -11.77 -1.83
C ASN A 356 1.64 -12.32 -3.18
N PRO A 357 0.91 -13.46 -3.19
CA PRO A 357 0.41 -14.07 -4.43
C PRO A 357 -0.52 -13.17 -5.25
N SER A 358 -1.19 -12.20 -4.62
CA SER A 358 -2.06 -11.25 -5.30
C SER A 358 -1.32 -10.01 -5.77
N LEU A 359 -1.96 -9.27 -6.65
CA LEU A 359 -1.48 -8.01 -7.17
C LEU A 359 -2.48 -6.89 -6.87
N MET A 360 -2.00 -5.67 -6.80
CA MET A 360 -2.85 -4.49 -6.82
C MET A 360 -3.72 -4.45 -8.08
N PRO A 361 -4.96 -3.93 -8.01
CA PRO A 361 -5.89 -3.86 -9.14
C PRO A 361 -5.42 -2.93 -10.28
N GLY A 362 -4.39 -2.14 -10.04
CA GLY A 362 -3.78 -1.22 -10.99
C GLY A 362 -2.42 -0.72 -10.51
N PHE A 363 -1.81 0.20 -11.23
CA PHE A 363 -0.64 0.95 -10.79
C PHE A 363 -1.09 2.03 -9.80
N LEU A 364 -1.27 1.66 -8.56
CA LEU A 364 -1.76 2.52 -7.47
C LEU A 364 -1.10 2.13 -6.14
N GLY A 365 -1.32 2.91 -5.11
CA GLY A 365 -0.80 2.66 -3.76
C GLY A 365 0.24 3.68 -3.28
N SER A 366 0.94 4.38 -4.18
CA SER A 366 1.83 5.49 -3.78
C SER A 366 1.02 6.61 -3.16
N SER A 367 1.48 7.14 -2.04
CA SER A 367 0.83 8.24 -1.29
C SER A 367 -0.62 7.95 -0.86
N SER A 368 -0.94 6.66 -0.70
CA SER A 368 -2.22 6.18 -0.16
C SER A 368 -2.11 5.86 1.32
N GLU A 369 -3.26 5.84 2.00
CA GLU A 369 -3.36 5.50 3.41
C GLU A 369 -4.23 4.26 3.63
N ILE A 370 -3.98 3.56 4.73
CA ILE A 370 -4.82 2.47 5.20
C ILE A 370 -5.62 2.93 6.41
N ILE A 371 -6.93 2.94 6.25
CA ILE A 371 -7.86 3.15 7.36
C ILE A 371 -8.18 1.78 7.96
N LEU A 372 -7.59 1.45 9.10
CA LEU A 372 -7.84 0.17 9.76
C LEU A 372 -9.31 0.04 10.19
N ASN A 373 -9.84 -1.18 10.11
CA ASN A 373 -11.16 -1.49 10.63
C ASN A 373 -11.17 -1.33 12.17
N GLU A 374 -11.99 -0.44 12.70
CA GLU A 374 -12.04 -0.13 14.14
C GLU A 374 -12.40 -1.32 15.04
N ASN A 375 -13.00 -2.37 14.47
CA ASN A 375 -13.37 -3.59 15.19
C ASN A 375 -12.23 -4.62 15.26
N LEU A 376 -11.06 -4.33 14.68
CA LEU A 376 -9.92 -5.23 14.79
C LEU A 376 -9.37 -5.25 16.22
N PRO A 377 -9.00 -6.41 16.74
CA PRO A 377 -8.22 -6.49 17.96
C PRO A 377 -6.83 -5.92 17.69
N MET A 378 -6.48 -4.90 18.45
CA MET A 378 -5.17 -4.24 18.37
C MET A 378 -4.31 -4.62 19.57
N ILE A 379 -3.00 -4.81 19.34
CA ILE A 379 -2.05 -4.98 20.44
C ILE A 379 -1.69 -3.62 21.01
N SER A 380 -1.37 -2.68 20.14
CA SER A 380 -1.09 -1.29 20.48
C SER A 380 -1.06 -0.47 19.18
N GLY A 381 -1.46 0.81 19.26
CA GLY A 381 -1.35 1.75 18.16
C GLY A 381 -1.90 1.19 16.85
N GLU A 382 -1.02 0.97 15.88
CA GLU A 382 -1.36 0.49 14.53
C GLU A 382 -1.08 -1.02 14.32
N ILE A 383 -0.80 -1.80 15.38
CA ILE A 383 -0.46 -3.23 15.28
C ILE A 383 -1.70 -4.10 15.50
N VAL A 384 -2.13 -4.78 14.47
CA VAL A 384 -3.24 -5.74 14.54
C VAL A 384 -2.79 -7.03 15.23
N ASP A 385 -3.56 -7.51 16.22
CA ASP A 385 -3.41 -8.85 16.81
C ASP A 385 -3.99 -9.88 15.83
N LEU A 386 -3.12 -10.48 15.04
CA LEU A 386 -3.53 -11.43 14.00
C LEU A 386 -4.21 -12.69 14.56
N ASN A 387 -3.77 -13.15 15.73
CA ASN A 387 -4.36 -14.34 16.35
C ASN A 387 -5.77 -14.07 16.87
N SER A 388 -6.00 -12.92 17.50
CA SER A 388 -7.32 -12.54 17.99
C SER A 388 -8.26 -12.11 16.86
N ALA A 389 -7.73 -11.56 15.77
CA ALA A 389 -8.51 -11.21 14.58
C ALA A 389 -8.96 -12.45 13.80
N TRP A 390 -8.20 -13.56 13.89
CA TRP A 390 -8.49 -14.77 13.16
C TRP A 390 -9.66 -15.56 13.80
N ASN A 391 -10.73 -15.73 13.04
CA ASN A 391 -11.93 -16.45 13.45
C ASN A 391 -12.24 -17.70 12.59
N GLY A 392 -11.27 -18.14 11.76
CA GLY A 392 -11.42 -19.27 10.85
C GLY A 392 -11.91 -18.90 9.45
N SER A 393 -12.07 -17.62 9.14
CA SER A 393 -12.48 -17.10 7.83
C SER A 393 -11.61 -15.92 7.39
N GLU A 394 -12.05 -15.18 6.42
CA GLU A 394 -11.40 -13.94 5.94
C GLU A 394 -11.41 -12.84 7.03
N ILE A 395 -10.40 -11.97 7.01
CA ILE A 395 -10.28 -10.82 7.93
C ILE A 395 -10.34 -9.54 7.11
N LEU A 396 -11.31 -8.67 7.38
CA LEU A 396 -11.30 -7.29 6.88
C LEU A 396 -10.31 -6.47 7.71
N LEU A 397 -9.15 -6.16 7.12
CA LEU A 397 -8.13 -5.32 7.77
C LEU A 397 -8.52 -3.84 7.79
N GLY A 398 -9.22 -3.38 6.79
CA GLY A 398 -9.60 -1.97 6.65
C GLY A 398 -9.77 -1.57 5.19
N HIS A 399 -9.48 -0.30 4.92
CA HIS A 399 -9.69 0.29 3.60
C HIS A 399 -8.43 0.99 3.10
N LEU A 400 -8.06 0.71 1.84
CA LEU A 400 -7.06 1.50 1.11
C LEU A 400 -7.75 2.71 0.49
N LEU A 401 -7.26 3.90 0.84
CA LEU A 401 -7.85 5.18 0.47
C LEU A 401 -6.84 6.07 -0.26
N GLY A 402 -7.29 6.72 -1.33
CA GLY A 402 -6.54 7.74 -2.05
C GLY A 402 -5.24 7.25 -2.69
N GLY A 403 -4.23 8.12 -2.68
CA GLY A 403 -2.95 7.90 -3.34
C GLY A 403 -2.98 8.19 -4.84
N ILE A 404 -1.88 7.89 -5.51
CA ILE A 404 -1.70 8.12 -6.94
C ILE A 404 -2.05 6.86 -7.72
N ARG A 405 -2.89 6.99 -8.74
CA ARG A 405 -3.15 5.97 -9.75
C ARG A 405 -2.47 6.38 -11.06
N SER A 406 -1.64 5.51 -11.60
CA SER A 406 -0.95 5.71 -12.87
C SER A 406 -1.60 4.92 -14.01
N THR A 407 -1.58 5.49 -15.21
CA THR A 407 -2.08 4.84 -16.43
C THR A 407 -1.10 3.79 -16.99
N ALA A 408 0.19 3.89 -16.62
CA ALA A 408 1.24 2.98 -17.04
C ALA A 408 2.29 2.83 -15.94
N GLN A 409 3.11 1.81 -16.06
CA GLN A 409 4.13 1.45 -15.08
C GLN A 409 5.18 2.56 -14.92
N ASN A 410 5.78 3.01 -15.98
CA ASN A 410 6.80 4.06 -15.97
C ASN A 410 6.30 5.32 -16.70
N ILE A 411 5.97 6.36 -15.94
CA ILE A 411 5.45 7.61 -16.46
C ILE A 411 6.33 8.82 -16.15
N PHE A 412 7.31 8.68 -15.27
CA PHE A 412 8.05 9.81 -14.73
C PHE A 412 8.60 10.75 -15.82
N TRP A 413 9.18 10.17 -16.89
CA TRP A 413 9.78 10.93 -17.98
C TRP A 413 8.79 11.53 -18.98
N VAL A 414 7.58 11.03 -19.04
CA VAL A 414 6.53 11.43 -20.00
C VAL A 414 5.35 12.13 -19.35
N ASN A 415 5.39 12.25 -18.01
CA ASN A 415 4.28 12.83 -17.26
C ASN A 415 4.09 14.32 -17.56
N ASN A 416 2.92 14.65 -18.08
CA ASN A 416 2.49 16.02 -18.40
C ASN A 416 1.11 16.33 -17.76
N GLY A 417 0.82 15.68 -16.62
CA GLY A 417 -0.44 15.84 -15.90
C GLY A 417 -1.59 14.94 -16.40
N THR A 418 -1.38 14.15 -17.46
CA THR A 418 -2.44 13.26 -18.00
C THR A 418 -2.16 11.76 -17.80
N GLN A 419 -1.00 11.39 -17.25
CA GLN A 419 -0.58 10.00 -17.06
C GLN A 419 -0.90 9.46 -15.68
N SER A 420 -1.23 10.32 -14.73
CA SER A 420 -1.61 9.91 -13.38
C SER A 420 -2.66 10.83 -12.78
N PHE A 421 -3.41 10.32 -11.83
CA PHE A 421 -4.50 10.99 -11.16
C PHE A 421 -4.54 10.58 -9.69
N PRO A 422 -5.13 11.36 -8.78
CA PRO A 422 -5.43 10.85 -7.46
C PRO A 422 -6.45 9.70 -7.59
N ASN A 423 -6.25 8.65 -6.82
CA ASN A 423 -7.17 7.52 -6.82
C ASN A 423 -8.47 7.93 -6.11
N ASP A 424 -9.59 7.78 -6.82
CA ASP A 424 -10.94 8.12 -6.39
C ASP A 424 -11.74 6.93 -5.84
N THR A 425 -11.10 5.75 -5.78
CA THR A 425 -11.74 4.50 -5.41
C THR A 425 -11.25 4.02 -4.04
N LEU A 426 -12.21 3.72 -3.16
CA LEU A 426 -11.99 3.08 -1.87
C LEU A 426 -12.00 1.57 -2.06
N TYR A 427 -10.99 0.88 -1.53
CA TYR A 427 -10.89 -0.59 -1.57
C TYR A 427 -10.91 -1.17 -0.17
N GLU A 428 -11.78 -2.14 0.09
CA GLU A 428 -11.60 -3.02 1.25
C GLU A 428 -10.36 -3.87 1.07
N VAL A 429 -9.59 -4.02 2.15
CA VAL A 429 -8.38 -4.84 2.21
C VAL A 429 -8.64 -6.06 3.09
N TRP A 430 -8.68 -7.23 2.49
CA TRP A 430 -8.97 -8.49 3.14
C TRP A 430 -7.74 -9.38 3.22
N LEU A 431 -7.58 -10.11 4.33
CA LEU A 431 -6.70 -11.28 4.42
C LEU A 431 -7.52 -12.54 4.22
N VAL A 432 -7.16 -13.30 3.21
CA VAL A 432 -7.71 -14.61 2.93
C VAL A 432 -6.62 -15.64 3.22
N PRO A 433 -6.88 -16.69 4.05
CA PRO A 433 -5.86 -17.71 4.28
C PRO A 433 -5.41 -18.28 2.96
N ASN A 434 -4.12 -18.44 2.81
CA ASN A 434 -3.62 -19.33 1.78
C ASN A 434 -4.23 -20.69 2.11
N SER A 435 -5.08 -21.23 1.23
CA SER A 435 -5.61 -22.56 1.43
C SER A 435 -4.41 -23.43 1.81
N VAL A 436 -4.40 -23.92 3.03
CA VAL A 436 -3.49 -25.01 3.40
C VAL A 436 -3.94 -26.12 2.49
N GLU A 437 -3.30 -26.24 1.33
CA GLU A 437 -3.22 -27.56 0.73
C GLU A 437 -2.59 -28.40 1.83
N VAL A 438 -3.43 -29.13 2.54
CA VAL A 438 -2.95 -30.31 3.23
C VAL A 438 -2.19 -31.03 2.16
N SER A 439 -0.87 -30.93 2.20
CA SER A 439 -0.01 -31.66 1.31
C SER A 439 -0.13 -33.14 1.69
N TYR A 440 -1.23 -33.73 1.31
CA TYR A 440 -1.06 -35.02 0.66
C TYR A 440 -0.15 -34.69 -0.51
N ALA A 441 0.99 -35.34 -0.57
CA ALA A 441 1.93 -35.23 -1.68
C ALA A 441 1.17 -35.45 -2.99
N HIS A 442 0.50 -34.41 -3.47
CA HIS A 442 -0.01 -34.30 -4.82
C HIS A 442 1.02 -33.49 -5.60
N SER A 443 1.83 -34.26 -6.36
CA SER A 443 2.40 -33.73 -7.60
C SER A 443 1.53 -32.61 -8.17
N LEU A 444 2.15 -31.50 -8.64
CA LEU A 444 1.58 -30.44 -9.48
C LEU A 444 0.31 -30.91 -10.19
N PRO A 445 -0.75 -30.07 -10.35
CA PRO A 445 -1.93 -30.48 -11.08
C PRO A 445 -1.48 -31.02 -12.43
N LYS A 446 -1.47 -32.35 -12.56
CA LYS A 446 -1.00 -33.06 -13.74
C LYS A 446 -1.98 -32.93 -14.90
N ASN A 447 -3.17 -32.40 -14.65
CA ASN A 447 -4.21 -32.35 -15.64
C ASN A 447 -4.30 -30.94 -16.22
N VAL A 448 -3.47 -30.68 -17.20
CA VAL A 448 -3.62 -29.48 -18.06
C VAL A 448 -4.64 -29.84 -19.13
N PHE A 449 -5.75 -29.12 -19.12
CA PHE A 449 -6.72 -29.14 -20.19
C PHE A 449 -6.40 -28.00 -21.16
N THR A 450 -6.03 -28.33 -22.39
CA THR A 450 -5.73 -27.34 -23.42
C THR A 450 -6.72 -27.42 -24.59
N ILE A 451 -7.00 -26.27 -25.20
CA ILE A 451 -7.93 -26.12 -26.31
C ILE A 451 -7.16 -25.58 -27.52
N TYR A 452 -7.21 -26.26 -28.65
CA TYR A 452 -6.55 -25.80 -29.86
C TYR A 452 -7.38 -26.04 -31.13
N PRO A 453 -7.50 -25.05 -32.04
CA PRO A 453 -7.07 -23.67 -31.88
C PRO A 453 -7.97 -22.90 -30.89
N ASN A 454 -7.41 -21.90 -30.25
CA ASN A 454 -8.11 -20.92 -29.43
C ASN A 454 -7.42 -19.56 -29.63
N PRO A 455 -8.02 -18.59 -30.35
CA PRO A 455 -9.41 -18.56 -30.89
C PRO A 455 -9.72 -19.64 -31.94
N THR A 456 -11.01 -19.92 -32.10
CA THR A 456 -11.53 -20.88 -33.07
C THR A 456 -12.68 -20.33 -33.90
N SER A 457 -12.80 -20.78 -35.16
CA SER A 457 -13.99 -20.54 -36.00
C SER A 457 -15.06 -21.63 -35.83
N GLY A 458 -15.01 -22.40 -34.71
CA GLY A 458 -16.01 -23.40 -34.33
C GLY A 458 -15.52 -24.86 -34.30
N LYS A 459 -14.37 -25.17 -34.88
CA LYS A 459 -13.72 -26.50 -34.73
C LYS A 459 -12.50 -26.37 -33.86
N PHE A 460 -12.46 -27.14 -32.79
CA PHE A 460 -11.32 -27.22 -31.88
C PHE A 460 -11.15 -28.65 -31.35
N ARG A 461 -10.02 -28.94 -30.82
CA ARG A 461 -9.75 -30.15 -30.04
C ARG A 461 -9.36 -29.78 -28.62
N ILE A 462 -9.65 -30.69 -27.74
CA ILE A 462 -9.19 -30.61 -26.35
C ILE A 462 -8.14 -31.68 -26.12
N GLU A 463 -7.10 -31.31 -25.38
CA GLU A 463 -6.05 -32.24 -24.94
C GLU A 463 -6.04 -32.23 -23.40
N PHE A 464 -6.09 -33.39 -22.78
CA PHE A 464 -6.09 -33.58 -21.33
C PHE A 464 -5.37 -34.86 -20.95
N SER A 465 -5.07 -35.05 -19.68
CA SER A 465 -4.52 -36.28 -19.14
C SER A 465 -5.36 -36.82 -17.99
N CYS A 466 -5.45 -38.13 -17.85
CA CYS A 466 -6.03 -38.81 -16.69
C CYS A 466 -4.92 -39.51 -15.92
N ASP A 467 -4.84 -39.34 -14.61
CA ASP A 467 -3.88 -40.06 -13.75
C ASP A 467 -4.29 -41.53 -13.56
N THR A 468 -5.59 -41.76 -13.52
CA THR A 468 -6.20 -43.10 -13.47
C THR A 468 -7.31 -43.19 -14.51
N ASN A 469 -7.91 -44.37 -14.66
CA ASN A 469 -9.10 -44.45 -15.51
C ASN A 469 -10.20 -43.52 -15.03
N CYS A 470 -10.70 -42.68 -15.90
CA CYS A 470 -11.68 -41.64 -15.56
C CYS A 470 -12.82 -41.55 -16.59
N GLU A 471 -14.01 -41.16 -16.16
CA GLU A 471 -15.09 -40.70 -17.04
C GLU A 471 -14.90 -39.21 -17.33
N ALA A 472 -14.99 -38.80 -18.58
CA ALA A 472 -14.81 -37.42 -19.00
C ALA A 472 -16.11 -36.83 -19.56
N GLU A 473 -16.48 -35.65 -19.06
CA GLU A 473 -17.63 -34.85 -19.51
C GLU A 473 -17.18 -33.43 -19.83
N LEU A 474 -17.68 -32.86 -20.93
CA LEU A 474 -17.37 -31.49 -21.33
C LEU A 474 -18.66 -30.65 -21.36
N THR A 475 -18.64 -29.51 -20.69
CA THR A 475 -19.76 -28.55 -20.66
C THR A 475 -19.27 -27.18 -21.15
N ALA A 476 -20.08 -26.47 -21.92
CA ALA A 476 -19.81 -25.07 -22.28
C ALA A 476 -20.88 -24.16 -21.68
N PHE A 477 -20.41 -23.00 -21.22
CA PHE A 477 -21.24 -21.90 -20.73
C PHE A 477 -20.95 -20.65 -21.55
N ASP A 478 -21.96 -19.81 -21.78
CA ASP A 478 -21.78 -18.48 -22.33
C ASP A 478 -21.28 -17.48 -21.25
N ASN A 479 -21.06 -16.24 -21.64
CA ASN A 479 -20.58 -15.18 -20.75
C ASN A 479 -21.58 -14.76 -19.67
N THR A 480 -22.82 -15.26 -19.71
CA THR A 480 -23.85 -15.06 -18.67
C THR A 480 -23.90 -16.22 -17.67
N GLY A 481 -23.08 -17.26 -17.87
CA GLY A 481 -23.10 -18.48 -17.07
C GLY A 481 -24.19 -19.48 -17.49
N LYS A 482 -24.91 -19.23 -18.58
CA LYS A 482 -25.90 -20.16 -19.11
C LYS A 482 -25.20 -21.32 -19.82
N LYS A 483 -25.57 -22.55 -19.48
CA LYS A 483 -25.11 -23.77 -20.18
C LYS A 483 -25.62 -23.79 -21.61
N VAL A 484 -24.67 -23.82 -22.58
CA VAL A 484 -24.98 -23.78 -24.02
C VAL A 484 -24.69 -25.11 -24.71
N SER A 485 -23.82 -25.95 -24.15
CA SER A 485 -23.56 -27.29 -24.69
C SER A 485 -23.08 -28.27 -23.62
N PHE A 486 -23.23 -29.58 -23.91
CA PHE A 486 -22.77 -30.67 -23.06
C PHE A 486 -22.45 -31.90 -23.92
N ASP A 487 -21.34 -32.57 -23.63
CA ASP A 487 -20.96 -33.84 -24.25
C ASP A 487 -20.35 -34.80 -23.21
N LYS A 488 -20.80 -36.05 -23.20
CA LYS A 488 -20.14 -37.16 -22.50
C LYS A 488 -19.06 -37.71 -23.41
N LEU A 489 -17.82 -37.38 -23.09
CA LEU A 489 -16.67 -37.81 -23.90
C LEU A 489 -16.40 -39.31 -23.78
N GLY A 490 -16.79 -39.92 -22.64
CA GLY A 490 -16.65 -41.36 -22.37
C GLY A 490 -15.61 -41.68 -21.32
N ASN A 491 -15.18 -42.97 -21.30
CA ASN A 491 -14.17 -43.46 -20.36
C ASN A 491 -12.78 -43.45 -21.01
N PHE A 492 -11.80 -42.96 -20.27
CA PHE A 492 -10.40 -42.86 -20.71
C PHE A 492 -9.50 -43.62 -19.71
N SER A 493 -8.48 -44.27 -20.23
CA SER A 493 -7.42 -44.88 -19.41
C SER A 493 -6.47 -43.81 -18.87
N ALA A 494 -5.63 -44.15 -17.90
CA ALA A 494 -4.53 -43.28 -17.49
C ALA A 494 -3.65 -42.91 -18.68
N GLY A 495 -3.25 -41.60 -18.77
CA GLY A 495 -2.41 -41.09 -19.86
C GLY A 495 -3.00 -39.84 -20.53
N LYS A 496 -2.33 -39.40 -21.62
CA LYS A 496 -2.74 -38.22 -22.41
C LYS A 496 -3.78 -38.58 -23.47
N HIS A 497 -4.77 -37.73 -23.63
CA HIS A 497 -5.87 -37.91 -24.58
C HIS A 497 -6.10 -36.65 -25.39
N SER A 498 -6.62 -36.82 -26.62
CA SER A 498 -7.01 -35.73 -27.49
C SER A 498 -8.37 -36.04 -28.10
N VAL A 499 -9.34 -35.14 -27.95
CA VAL A 499 -10.70 -35.29 -28.43
C VAL A 499 -11.11 -34.07 -29.26
N GLU A 500 -11.63 -34.30 -30.46
CA GLU A 500 -12.22 -33.23 -31.28
C GLU A 500 -13.63 -32.90 -30.77
N ASN A 501 -13.97 -31.62 -30.79
CA ASN A 501 -15.33 -31.21 -30.43
C ASN A 501 -16.35 -31.73 -31.44
N ARG A 502 -17.48 -32.25 -30.94
CA ARG A 502 -18.58 -32.79 -31.74
C ARG A 502 -19.74 -31.78 -31.89
N TRP A 503 -19.62 -30.60 -31.26
CA TRP A 503 -20.68 -29.61 -31.27
C TRP A 503 -20.81 -28.95 -32.63
N LYS A 504 -22.02 -28.80 -33.09
CA LYS A 504 -22.34 -27.89 -34.18
C LYS A 504 -22.19 -26.49 -33.61
N LEU A 505 -21.32 -25.74 -34.21
CA LEU A 505 -20.95 -24.34 -33.99
C LEU A 505 -21.75 -23.61 -32.91
N PHE A 506 -21.02 -22.94 -32.02
CA PHE A 506 -21.60 -21.88 -31.21
C PHE A 506 -22.31 -20.89 -32.14
N GLU A 507 -23.61 -20.63 -31.93
CA GLU A 507 -24.44 -19.83 -32.82
C GLU A 507 -23.96 -18.37 -32.97
N HIS A 508 -23.11 -17.91 -32.04
CA HIS A 508 -22.60 -16.54 -32.03
C HIS A 508 -21.10 -16.50 -31.70
N PRO A 509 -20.31 -15.62 -32.36
CA PRO A 509 -18.98 -15.28 -31.92
C PRO A 509 -18.97 -14.73 -30.51
N GLY A 510 -17.95 -15.04 -29.72
CA GLY A 510 -17.85 -14.56 -28.35
C GLY A 510 -16.97 -15.40 -27.45
N THR A 511 -16.99 -15.06 -26.19
CA THR A 511 -16.27 -15.80 -25.15
C THR A 511 -17.17 -16.84 -24.50
N TYR A 512 -16.64 -18.06 -24.41
CA TYR A 512 -17.28 -19.19 -23.76
C TYR A 512 -16.35 -19.76 -22.69
N ILE A 513 -16.93 -20.35 -21.65
CA ILE A 513 -16.21 -21.09 -20.61
C ILE A 513 -16.44 -22.57 -20.84
N LEU A 514 -15.37 -23.33 -21.08
CA LEU A 514 -15.42 -24.77 -21.17
C LEU A 514 -15.03 -25.37 -19.83
N GLN A 515 -15.86 -26.26 -19.33
CA GLN A 515 -15.65 -27.05 -18.10
C GLN A 515 -15.47 -28.51 -18.49
N LEU A 516 -14.29 -29.06 -18.25
CA LEU A 516 -13.99 -30.49 -18.38
C LEU A 516 -14.06 -31.13 -17.00
N LYS A 517 -14.93 -32.13 -16.84
CA LYS A 517 -15.02 -32.95 -15.65
C LYS A 517 -14.37 -34.31 -15.92
N LEU A 518 -13.38 -34.69 -15.08
CA LEU A 518 -12.65 -35.95 -15.11
C LEU A 518 -12.87 -36.70 -13.79
N GLY A 519 -13.85 -37.62 -13.75
CA GLY A 519 -14.31 -38.22 -12.49
C GLY A 519 -14.89 -37.15 -11.56
N GLU A 520 -14.24 -36.88 -10.42
CA GLU A 520 -14.65 -35.82 -9.48
C GLU A 520 -13.92 -34.48 -9.72
N GLU A 521 -12.88 -34.47 -10.55
CA GLU A 521 -12.10 -33.27 -10.83
C GLU A 521 -12.76 -32.40 -11.91
N ILE A 522 -12.75 -31.08 -11.71
CA ILE A 522 -13.32 -30.10 -12.64
C ILE A 522 -12.21 -29.12 -13.04
N ILE A 523 -11.97 -28.99 -14.34
CA ILE A 523 -10.98 -28.08 -14.92
C ILE A 523 -11.71 -27.13 -15.86
N VAL A 524 -11.36 -25.84 -15.83
CA VAL A 524 -12.05 -24.79 -16.59
C VAL A 524 -11.07 -24.06 -17.49
N GLN A 525 -11.47 -23.80 -18.73
CA GLN A 525 -10.70 -23.07 -19.73
C GLN A 525 -11.59 -22.10 -20.51
N LYS A 526 -11.03 -20.96 -20.93
CA LYS A 526 -11.69 -19.97 -21.78
C LYS A 526 -11.51 -20.35 -23.25
N LEU A 527 -12.61 -20.33 -24.00
CA LEU A 527 -12.63 -20.47 -25.45
C LEU A 527 -13.12 -19.17 -26.10
N LEU A 528 -12.37 -18.65 -27.06
CA LEU A 528 -12.78 -17.53 -27.90
C LEU A 528 -13.24 -18.08 -29.26
N VAL A 529 -14.49 -17.79 -29.62
CA VAL A 529 -15.08 -18.14 -30.92
C VAL A 529 -15.13 -16.89 -31.80
N GLU A 530 -14.47 -16.97 -32.93
CA GLU A 530 -14.45 -15.90 -33.94
C GLU A 530 -15.47 -16.17 -35.06
N PRO A 531 -15.89 -15.12 -35.82
CA PRO A 531 -16.86 -15.26 -36.94
C PRO A 531 -16.45 -16.26 -38.01
#